data_1a637d3a0e834eb288607b19fdd840c6
#
_entry.id   1a637d3a0e834eb288607b19fdd840c6
#
_cell.length_a   1.000
_cell.length_b   1.000
_cell.length_c   1.000
_cell.angle_alpha   90.00
_cell.angle_beta   90.00
_cell.angle_gamma   90.00
#
_symmetry.space_group_name_H-M   'P 1'
#
loop_
_entity.id
_entity.type
_entity.pdbx_description
1 polymer ?
#
loop_
_entity_poly.entity_id
_entity_poly.type
_entity_poly.pdbx_seq_one_letter_code
_entity_poly.pdbx_strand_id
1 'polypeptide(L)'
;MGLLDETIGRIHPLDREAVYKAQKHWDDLYVGVGDLGKLEEMVVQYAGVTGEVLPEIPKCCMVVACADHGVYRQKVSAYPQSTTVGMVKSYVDVKGASANALAHYCGAHMVVVDMGINADMSDVPGLLHRKIAFGTKDITERAAMSRAEAIHAIEAGIEIAENKIKEGYRVFTVGEMGIANTTASACILGAFNRWNAVEVTGRGTNISDARLLHKIEMVQKALDVNQPDPADGLDVLSKVGGFEFGCMTGVMLGAAANRCLTIIDGFNSTASAFIAKALSEESVQYLMASHLSLEQAHRKSLKAIGLTEYIDLDIRLGEAVGASIQKKILDMALAVYKDGADKRTGVAE
;
A
#
# COMPACT_ATOMS: atom_id res chain seq x y z
N MET A 1 20.14 17.59 -4.00
CA MET A 1 19.48 16.28 -3.80
C MET A 1 18.08 16.59 -3.29
N GLY A 2 17.02 16.05 -3.87
CA GLY A 2 15.65 16.28 -3.40
C GLY A 2 15.31 15.35 -2.23
N LEU A 3 14.16 15.59 -1.58
CA LEU A 3 13.69 14.76 -0.46
C LEU A 3 13.60 13.28 -0.83
N LEU A 4 13.13 12.97 -2.05
CA LEU A 4 13.07 11.59 -2.55
C LEU A 4 14.45 10.93 -2.57
N ASP A 5 15.48 11.58 -3.14
CA ASP A 5 16.83 11.01 -3.22
C ASP A 5 17.44 10.79 -1.85
N GLU A 6 17.26 11.75 -0.93
CA GLU A 6 17.74 11.67 0.46
C GLU A 6 17.06 10.51 1.21
N THR A 7 15.77 10.30 0.97
CA THR A 7 15.01 9.22 1.59
C THR A 7 15.49 7.86 1.09
N ILE A 8 15.63 7.70 -0.25
CA ILE A 8 16.14 6.46 -0.84
C ILE A 8 17.54 6.13 -0.30
N GLY A 9 18.41 7.13 -0.17
CA GLY A 9 19.78 6.94 0.35
C GLY A 9 19.86 6.48 1.80
N ARG A 10 18.77 6.57 2.58
CA ARG A 10 18.66 6.09 3.97
C ARG A 10 18.05 4.70 4.11
N ILE A 11 17.55 4.10 3.03
CA ILE A 11 16.97 2.76 3.08
C ILE A 11 18.10 1.72 3.06
N HIS A 12 18.16 0.90 4.07
CA HIS A 12 19.16 -0.15 4.24
C HIS A 12 18.49 -1.52 4.38
N PRO A 13 19.18 -2.63 4.16
CA PRO A 13 18.65 -3.96 4.45
C PRO A 13 18.16 -4.11 5.90
N LEU A 14 17.30 -5.09 6.15
CA LEU A 14 16.86 -5.44 7.50
C LEU A 14 18.04 -5.77 8.41
N ASP A 15 17.85 -5.59 9.72
CA ASP A 15 18.83 -6.01 10.71
C ASP A 15 18.85 -7.53 10.81
N ARG A 16 19.90 -8.15 10.23
CA ARG A 16 20.05 -9.60 10.19
C ARG A 16 20.30 -10.21 11.56
N GLU A 17 20.92 -9.46 12.47
CA GLU A 17 21.16 -9.92 13.84
C GLU A 17 19.85 -9.98 14.63
N ALA A 18 19.00 -8.96 14.49
CA ALA A 18 17.66 -8.96 15.07
C ALA A 18 16.80 -10.08 14.51
N VAL A 19 16.83 -10.31 13.18
CA VAL A 19 16.14 -11.45 12.52
C VAL A 19 16.57 -12.78 13.13
N TYR A 20 17.89 -13.02 13.22
CA TYR A 20 18.43 -14.27 13.78
C TYR A 20 18.03 -14.45 15.25
N LYS A 21 18.18 -13.42 16.06
CA LYS A 21 17.83 -13.47 17.49
C LYS A 21 16.34 -13.65 17.72
N ALA A 22 15.50 -13.02 16.89
CA ALA A 22 14.06 -13.17 16.97
C ALA A 22 13.62 -14.61 16.63
N GLN A 23 14.20 -15.21 15.58
CA GLN A 23 13.96 -16.62 15.26
C GLN A 23 14.36 -17.52 16.42
N LYS A 24 15.56 -17.30 16.98
CA LYS A 24 16.04 -18.07 18.12
C LYS A 24 15.13 -17.92 19.35
N HIS A 25 14.58 -16.75 19.60
CA HIS A 25 13.64 -16.56 20.71
C HIS A 25 12.37 -17.40 20.50
N TRP A 26 11.80 -17.47 19.28
CA TRP A 26 10.71 -18.38 18.96
C TRP A 26 11.05 -19.84 19.30
N ASP A 27 12.26 -20.29 18.93
CA ASP A 27 12.72 -21.66 19.19
C ASP A 27 12.84 -21.96 20.69
N ASP A 28 13.05 -20.94 21.52
CA ASP A 28 13.18 -21.04 22.99
C ASP A 28 11.79 -21.04 23.72
N LEU A 29 10.70 -20.65 23.05
CA LEU A 29 9.36 -20.68 23.62
C LEU A 29 8.79 -22.10 23.70
N TYR A 30 7.79 -22.33 24.58
CA TYR A 30 7.10 -23.62 24.68
C TYR A 30 6.27 -23.98 23.45
N VAL A 31 6.00 -23.03 22.58
CA VAL A 31 5.41 -23.30 21.26
C VAL A 31 6.43 -24.12 20.45
N GLY A 32 5.98 -25.18 19.79
CA GLY A 32 6.83 -25.98 18.92
C GLY A 32 7.36 -25.13 17.74
N VAL A 33 8.60 -25.39 17.34
CA VAL A 33 9.23 -24.65 16.23
C VAL A 33 8.37 -24.78 14.96
N GLY A 34 7.91 -23.66 14.42
CA GLY A 34 7.07 -23.61 13.23
C GLY A 34 5.58 -23.89 13.45
N ASP A 35 5.13 -24.16 14.68
CA ASP A 35 3.72 -24.47 14.97
C ASP A 35 2.78 -23.28 14.70
N LEU A 36 3.28 -22.04 14.81
CA LEU A 36 2.54 -20.84 14.50
C LEU A 36 2.74 -20.34 13.06
N GLY A 37 3.62 -20.99 12.29
CA GLY A 37 3.81 -20.75 10.86
C GLY A 37 4.00 -19.28 10.52
N LYS A 38 3.11 -18.73 9.71
CA LYS A 38 3.22 -17.33 9.24
C LYS A 38 3.20 -16.27 10.36
N LEU A 39 2.70 -16.56 11.56
CA LEU A 39 2.76 -15.62 12.67
C LEU A 39 4.21 -15.43 13.15
N GLU A 40 5.01 -16.50 13.14
CA GLU A 40 6.44 -16.43 13.46
C GLU A 40 7.19 -15.58 12.42
N GLU A 41 6.93 -15.82 11.14
CA GLU A 41 7.52 -15.05 10.03
C GLU A 41 7.27 -13.55 10.14
N MET A 42 6.03 -13.14 10.49
CA MET A 42 5.65 -11.74 10.67
C MET A 42 6.48 -11.05 11.76
N VAL A 43 6.65 -11.72 12.90
CA VAL A 43 7.39 -11.16 14.04
C VAL A 43 8.88 -11.09 13.71
N VAL A 44 9.44 -12.12 13.09
CA VAL A 44 10.85 -12.15 12.67
C VAL A 44 11.12 -11.04 11.66
N GLN A 45 10.22 -10.84 10.68
CA GLN A 45 10.34 -9.71 9.75
C GLN A 45 10.27 -8.38 10.51
N TYR A 46 9.31 -8.21 11.42
CA TYR A 46 9.13 -6.96 12.17
C TYR A 46 10.34 -6.66 13.08
N ALA A 47 10.92 -7.67 13.72
CA ALA A 47 12.17 -7.53 14.47
C ALA A 47 13.32 -7.04 13.57
N GLY A 48 13.45 -7.62 12.37
CA GLY A 48 14.44 -7.17 11.37
C GLY A 48 14.21 -5.73 10.89
N VAL A 49 12.93 -5.33 10.73
CA VAL A 49 12.54 -3.95 10.37
C VAL A 49 12.98 -2.98 11.46
N THR A 50 12.64 -3.22 12.71
CA THR A 50 12.92 -2.30 13.84
C THR A 50 14.37 -2.37 14.33
N GLY A 51 15.04 -3.51 14.16
CA GLY A 51 16.31 -3.83 14.79
C GLY A 51 16.16 -4.25 16.28
N GLU A 52 14.93 -4.48 16.73
CA GLU A 52 14.60 -4.87 18.10
C GLU A 52 14.22 -6.36 18.16
N VAL A 53 14.85 -7.12 19.03
CA VAL A 53 14.56 -8.56 19.19
C VAL A 53 13.17 -8.78 19.82
N LEU A 54 12.79 -7.95 20.77
CA LEU A 54 11.50 -7.99 21.46
C LEU A 54 10.74 -6.66 21.23
N PRO A 55 10.25 -6.42 20.00
CA PRO A 55 9.58 -5.16 19.70
C PRO A 55 8.24 -5.04 20.41
N GLU A 56 7.92 -3.85 20.85
CA GLU A 56 6.61 -3.53 21.43
C GLU A 56 5.52 -3.55 20.36
N ILE A 57 4.25 -3.75 20.79
CA ILE A 57 3.10 -3.62 19.90
C ILE A 57 3.03 -2.16 19.40
N PRO A 58 3.18 -1.93 18.08
CA PRO A 58 3.38 -0.58 17.56
C PRO A 58 2.09 0.22 17.43
N LYS A 59 2.21 1.54 17.60
CA LYS A 59 1.17 2.46 17.12
C LYS A 59 1.09 2.40 15.60
N CYS A 60 -0.13 2.38 15.08
CA CYS A 60 -0.42 2.30 13.64
C CYS A 60 -1.01 3.59 13.11
N CYS A 61 -0.51 4.05 11.96
CA CYS A 61 -1.12 5.11 11.16
C CYS A 61 -1.69 4.51 9.87
N MET A 62 -3.00 4.70 9.64
CA MET A 62 -3.66 4.37 8.38
C MET A 62 -3.62 5.60 7.48
N VAL A 63 -3.04 5.48 6.29
CA VAL A 63 -3.03 6.54 5.29
C VAL A 63 -3.92 6.13 4.11
N VAL A 64 -4.98 6.90 3.85
CA VAL A 64 -5.86 6.73 2.71
C VAL A 64 -5.64 7.89 1.75
N ALA A 65 -4.91 7.62 0.66
CA ALA A 65 -4.61 8.61 -0.36
C ALA A 65 -5.73 8.67 -1.41
N CYS A 66 -6.21 9.86 -1.74
CA CYS A 66 -7.38 10.06 -2.59
C CYS A 66 -7.03 10.89 -3.83
N ALA A 67 -7.31 10.33 -5.02
CA ALA A 67 -7.15 11.05 -6.29
C ALA A 67 -8.06 10.50 -7.38
N ASP A 68 -8.47 11.34 -8.32
CA ASP A 68 -9.25 10.96 -9.48
C ASP A 68 -8.38 10.75 -10.73
N HIS A 69 -8.88 9.91 -11.63
CA HIS A 69 -8.18 9.49 -12.84
C HIS A 69 -8.88 9.99 -14.10
N GLY A 70 -8.13 10.59 -15.02
CA GLY A 70 -8.64 11.05 -16.30
C GLY A 70 -9.21 9.94 -17.18
N VAL A 71 -8.69 8.72 -17.04
CA VAL A 71 -9.18 7.52 -17.76
C VAL A 71 -10.63 7.16 -17.40
N TYR A 72 -11.19 7.71 -16.34
CA TYR A 72 -12.62 7.59 -16.03
C TYR A 72 -13.50 7.98 -17.24
N ARG A 73 -13.08 8.97 -18.05
CA ARG A 73 -13.81 9.41 -19.25
C ARG A 73 -14.03 8.27 -20.25
N GLN A 74 -13.19 7.26 -20.21
CA GLN A 74 -13.31 6.05 -21.03
C GLN A 74 -14.34 5.04 -20.49
N LYS A 75 -15.13 5.39 -19.46
CA LYS A 75 -16.22 4.56 -18.91
C LYS A 75 -15.77 3.18 -18.40
N VAL A 76 -14.56 3.11 -17.85
CA VAL A 76 -13.95 1.88 -17.32
C VAL A 76 -14.41 1.49 -15.92
N SER A 77 -15.22 2.31 -15.25
CA SER A 77 -15.78 2.10 -13.92
C SER A 77 -17.32 2.03 -13.93
N ALA A 78 -17.90 1.29 -12.97
CA ALA A 78 -19.34 1.24 -12.78
C ALA A 78 -19.90 2.46 -12.03
N TYR A 79 -19.08 3.10 -11.20
CA TYR A 79 -19.49 4.25 -10.38
C TYR A 79 -19.13 5.59 -11.05
N PRO A 80 -19.90 6.65 -10.79
CA PRO A 80 -19.55 7.99 -11.23
C PRO A 80 -18.33 8.52 -10.46
N GLN A 81 -17.58 9.44 -11.08
CA GLN A 81 -16.38 10.03 -10.45
C GLN A 81 -16.71 10.77 -9.14
N SER A 82 -17.92 11.35 -9.03
CA SER A 82 -18.39 11.98 -7.78
C SER A 82 -18.42 11.05 -6.56
N THR A 83 -18.36 9.73 -6.76
CA THR A 83 -18.24 8.76 -5.68
C THR A 83 -16.95 8.98 -4.87
N THR A 84 -15.85 9.41 -5.50
CA THR A 84 -14.62 9.78 -4.78
C THR A 84 -14.88 10.84 -3.72
N VAL A 85 -15.56 11.93 -4.10
CA VAL A 85 -15.92 13.01 -3.17
C VAL A 85 -16.84 12.51 -2.05
N GLY A 86 -17.85 11.69 -2.39
CA GLY A 86 -18.78 11.12 -1.40
C GLY A 86 -18.07 10.22 -0.38
N MET A 87 -17.14 9.38 -0.84
CA MET A 87 -16.37 8.50 0.04
C MET A 87 -15.42 9.29 0.94
N VAL A 88 -14.72 10.30 0.41
CA VAL A 88 -13.84 11.15 1.22
C VAL A 88 -14.62 11.85 2.33
N LYS A 89 -15.78 12.42 2.04
CA LYS A 89 -16.67 12.99 3.07
C LYS A 89 -17.13 11.93 4.08
N SER A 90 -17.42 10.71 3.62
CA SER A 90 -17.73 9.59 4.54
C SER A 90 -16.59 9.27 5.49
N TYR A 91 -15.33 9.37 5.04
CA TYR A 91 -14.16 9.14 5.90
C TYR A 91 -13.96 10.22 6.95
N VAL A 92 -14.09 11.50 6.59
CA VAL A 92 -13.69 12.61 7.47
C VAL A 92 -14.85 13.24 8.25
N ASP A 93 -16.03 13.39 7.63
CA ASP A 93 -17.20 14.05 8.25
C ASP A 93 -18.05 13.02 9.01
N VAL A 94 -18.56 12.02 8.29
CA VAL A 94 -19.52 11.04 8.83
C VAL A 94 -18.81 9.98 9.64
N LYS A 95 -17.57 9.64 9.28
CA LYS A 95 -16.76 8.53 9.84
C LYS A 95 -17.50 7.18 9.81
N GLY A 96 -18.27 6.96 8.74
CA GLY A 96 -19.17 5.82 8.57
C GLY A 96 -18.67 4.74 7.61
N ALA A 97 -17.51 4.92 6.99
CA ALA A 97 -16.96 3.92 6.07
C ALA A 97 -16.36 2.72 6.81
N SER A 98 -16.24 1.59 6.11
CA SER A 98 -15.59 0.38 6.65
C SER A 98 -14.16 0.65 7.15
N ALA A 99 -13.41 1.49 6.44
CA ALA A 99 -12.09 1.94 6.84
C ALA A 99 -12.08 2.61 8.22
N ASN A 100 -13.07 3.49 8.51
CA ASN A 100 -13.18 4.13 9.81
C ASN A 100 -13.44 3.14 10.95
N ALA A 101 -14.35 2.18 10.74
CA ALA A 101 -14.68 1.17 11.73
C ALA A 101 -13.46 0.30 12.05
N LEU A 102 -12.71 -0.11 11.01
CA LEU A 102 -11.51 -0.93 11.19
C LEU A 102 -10.36 -0.13 11.79
N ALA A 103 -10.15 1.12 11.38
CA ALA A 103 -9.15 2.00 11.99
C ALA A 103 -9.42 2.17 13.50
N HIS A 104 -10.68 2.43 13.87
CA HIS A 104 -11.09 2.55 15.26
C HIS A 104 -10.83 1.25 16.04
N TYR A 105 -11.28 0.09 15.53
CA TYR A 105 -11.07 -1.21 16.15
C TYR A 105 -9.60 -1.57 16.29
N CYS A 106 -8.79 -1.22 15.30
CA CYS A 106 -7.34 -1.48 15.31
C CYS A 106 -6.54 -0.47 16.14
N GLY A 107 -7.17 0.59 16.65
CA GLY A 107 -6.47 1.68 17.32
C GLY A 107 -5.54 2.47 16.36
N ALA A 108 -5.82 2.44 15.07
CA ALA A 108 -5.05 3.15 14.08
C ALA A 108 -5.50 4.61 13.95
N HIS A 109 -4.54 5.52 13.86
CA HIS A 109 -4.81 6.91 13.50
C HIS A 109 -5.01 7.00 11.99
N MET A 110 -6.21 7.39 11.55
CA MET A 110 -6.55 7.50 10.14
C MET A 110 -6.23 8.89 9.61
N VAL A 111 -5.43 8.97 8.55
CA VAL A 111 -5.11 10.18 7.78
C VAL A 111 -5.69 10.02 6.38
N VAL A 112 -6.63 10.87 6.01
CA VAL A 112 -7.19 10.93 4.66
C VAL A 112 -6.56 12.09 3.91
N VAL A 113 -6.01 11.82 2.73
CA VAL A 113 -5.18 12.78 2.00
C VAL A 113 -5.79 13.08 0.64
N ASP A 114 -6.07 14.33 0.35
CA ASP A 114 -6.39 14.79 -0.99
C ASP A 114 -5.10 14.98 -1.79
N MET A 115 -4.81 14.02 -2.67
CA MET A 115 -3.68 14.07 -3.60
C MET A 115 -4.07 14.62 -4.97
N GLY A 116 -5.35 14.53 -5.33
CA GLY A 116 -5.79 14.94 -6.66
C GLY A 116 -7.26 14.64 -6.94
N ILE A 117 -8.14 14.86 -5.98
CA ILE A 117 -9.59 14.76 -6.19
C ILE A 117 -10.02 15.83 -7.20
N ASN A 118 -10.81 15.45 -8.20
CA ASN A 118 -11.29 16.35 -9.26
C ASN A 118 -12.50 17.17 -8.80
N ALA A 119 -12.38 17.75 -7.63
CA ALA A 119 -13.34 18.68 -7.02
C ALA A 119 -12.62 19.62 -6.06
N ASP A 120 -13.21 20.77 -5.78
CA ASP A 120 -12.75 21.61 -4.68
C ASP A 120 -13.15 20.94 -3.36
N MET A 121 -12.15 20.63 -2.54
CA MET A 121 -12.29 19.99 -1.23
C MET A 121 -11.71 20.87 -0.11
N SER A 122 -11.40 22.14 -0.39
CA SER A 122 -10.75 23.08 0.54
C SER A 122 -11.52 23.28 1.85
N ASP A 123 -12.86 23.17 1.78
CA ASP A 123 -13.74 23.36 2.93
C ASP A 123 -14.03 22.08 3.73
N VAL A 124 -13.36 20.94 3.41
CA VAL A 124 -13.61 19.67 4.09
C VAL A 124 -12.70 19.51 5.32
N PRO A 125 -13.25 19.63 6.55
CA PRO A 125 -12.46 19.54 7.77
C PRO A 125 -11.87 18.13 7.95
N GLY A 126 -10.65 18.05 8.47
CA GLY A 126 -9.99 16.77 8.74
C GLY A 126 -9.37 16.08 7.51
N LEU A 127 -9.58 16.63 6.31
CA LEU A 127 -8.90 16.19 5.11
C LEU A 127 -7.50 16.85 5.04
N LEU A 128 -6.45 16.04 4.86
CA LEU A 128 -5.11 16.56 4.65
C LEU A 128 -4.94 16.98 3.19
N HIS A 129 -4.76 18.27 2.95
CA HIS A 129 -4.62 18.82 1.60
C HIS A 129 -3.17 18.71 1.11
N ARG A 130 -2.95 17.87 0.10
CA ARG A 130 -1.68 17.68 -0.61
C ARG A 130 -1.92 17.58 -2.13
N LYS A 131 -3.00 18.25 -2.59
CA LYS A 131 -3.45 18.20 -3.98
C LYS A 131 -2.35 18.62 -4.96
N ILE A 132 -1.97 17.71 -5.86
CA ILE A 132 -1.02 17.97 -6.95
C ILE A 132 -1.77 18.62 -8.13
N ALA A 133 -2.92 18.05 -8.53
CA ALA A 133 -3.77 18.58 -9.56
C ALA A 133 -5.22 18.08 -9.38
N PHE A 134 -6.15 18.57 -10.19
CA PHE A 134 -7.54 18.09 -10.23
C PHE A 134 -7.65 16.84 -11.12
N GLY A 135 -7.26 15.68 -10.56
CA GLY A 135 -7.18 14.41 -11.27
C GLY A 135 -5.99 14.30 -12.23
N THR A 136 -5.66 13.08 -12.62
CA THR A 136 -4.66 12.85 -13.67
C THR A 136 -5.19 13.16 -15.05
N LYS A 137 -4.31 13.19 -16.05
CA LYS A 137 -4.70 13.18 -17.47
C LYS A 137 -5.22 11.78 -17.84
N ASP A 138 -5.88 11.69 -19.00
CA ASP A 138 -6.32 10.42 -19.55
C ASP A 138 -5.15 9.64 -20.13
N ILE A 139 -4.81 8.53 -19.48
CA ILE A 139 -3.66 7.68 -19.87
C ILE A 139 -3.83 7.00 -21.23
N THR A 140 -5.03 6.99 -21.79
CA THR A 140 -5.27 6.47 -23.14
C THR A 140 -4.92 7.50 -24.25
N GLU A 141 -4.59 8.74 -23.85
CA GLU A 141 -4.26 9.83 -24.76
C GLU A 141 -2.84 10.37 -24.56
N ARG A 142 -2.37 10.37 -23.31
CA ARG A 142 -1.06 10.92 -22.89
C ARG A 142 -0.67 10.44 -21.50
N ALA A 143 0.53 10.82 -21.05
CA ALA A 143 0.98 10.54 -19.68
C ALA A 143 0.01 11.09 -18.63
N ALA A 144 -0.16 10.34 -17.53
CA ALA A 144 -1.05 10.68 -16.41
C ALA A 144 -0.69 12.04 -15.78
N MET A 145 0.59 12.29 -15.62
CA MET A 145 1.17 13.48 -15.00
C MET A 145 2.58 13.73 -15.52
N SER A 146 3.16 14.88 -15.19
CA SER A 146 4.58 15.15 -15.43
C SER A 146 5.44 14.38 -14.40
N ARG A 147 6.72 14.17 -14.73
CA ARG A 147 7.70 13.58 -13.80
C ARG A 147 7.86 14.41 -12.50
N ALA A 148 7.77 15.74 -12.59
CA ALA A 148 7.81 16.60 -11.43
C ALA A 148 6.59 16.41 -10.51
N GLU A 149 5.39 16.30 -11.06
CA GLU A 149 4.18 15.98 -10.31
C GLU A 149 4.26 14.60 -9.64
N ALA A 150 4.85 13.60 -10.32
CA ALA A 150 5.08 12.27 -9.75
C ALA A 150 6.04 12.33 -8.54
N ILE A 151 7.13 13.09 -8.65
CA ILE A 151 8.07 13.31 -7.53
C ILE A 151 7.36 14.00 -6.37
N HIS A 152 6.61 15.06 -6.61
CA HIS A 152 5.87 15.79 -5.56
C HIS A 152 4.84 14.88 -4.87
N ALA A 153 4.18 13.99 -5.61
CA ALA A 153 3.24 13.04 -5.02
C ALA A 153 3.94 12.04 -4.07
N ILE A 154 5.13 11.56 -4.45
CA ILE A 154 5.95 10.69 -3.58
C ILE A 154 6.44 11.46 -2.37
N GLU A 155 6.99 12.66 -2.55
CA GLU A 155 7.52 13.49 -1.46
C GLU A 155 6.43 13.86 -0.45
N ALA A 156 5.19 14.13 -0.88
CA ALA A 156 4.06 14.30 0.02
C ALA A 156 3.81 13.06 0.91
N GLY A 157 3.93 11.86 0.36
CA GLY A 157 3.84 10.60 1.11
C GLY A 157 4.98 10.43 2.11
N ILE A 158 6.21 10.75 1.71
CA ILE A 158 7.39 10.73 2.59
C ILE A 158 7.19 11.68 3.79
N GLU A 159 6.79 12.92 3.53
CA GLU A 159 6.51 13.91 4.60
C GLU A 159 5.44 13.43 5.58
N ILE A 160 4.37 12.80 5.08
CA ILE A 160 3.31 12.24 5.93
C ILE A 160 3.89 11.15 6.83
N ALA A 161 4.64 10.21 6.27
CA ALA A 161 5.26 9.13 7.04
C ALA A 161 6.22 9.69 8.10
N GLU A 162 7.15 10.58 7.73
CA GLU A 162 8.13 11.16 8.66
C GLU A 162 7.48 11.95 9.80
N ASN A 163 6.43 12.73 9.50
CA ASN A 163 5.71 13.46 10.53
C ASN A 163 5.02 12.50 11.51
N LYS A 164 4.41 11.43 11.04
CA LYS A 164 3.77 10.43 11.91
C LYS A 164 4.80 9.61 12.70
N ILE A 165 5.97 9.34 12.14
CA ILE A 165 7.06 8.69 12.86
C ILE A 165 7.55 9.56 14.04
N LYS A 166 7.65 10.88 13.86
CA LYS A 166 7.95 11.82 14.95
C LYS A 166 6.89 11.80 16.08
N GLU A 167 5.63 11.49 15.74
CA GLU A 167 4.53 11.29 16.71
C GLU A 167 4.55 9.90 17.37
N GLY A 168 5.51 9.02 17.01
CA GLY A 168 5.71 7.70 17.60
C GLY A 168 5.02 6.55 16.88
N TYR A 169 4.48 6.75 15.67
CA TYR A 169 3.96 5.67 14.84
C TYR A 169 5.11 4.85 14.25
N ARG A 170 4.96 3.52 14.18
CA ARG A 170 5.99 2.59 13.70
C ARG A 170 5.47 1.60 12.65
N VAL A 171 4.15 1.50 12.52
CA VAL A 171 3.49 0.73 11.47
C VAL A 171 2.55 1.63 10.69
N PHE A 172 2.58 1.52 9.36
CA PHE A 172 1.68 2.19 8.45
C PHE A 172 0.81 1.15 7.75
N THR A 173 -0.47 1.44 7.58
CA THR A 173 -1.33 0.76 6.62
C THR A 173 -1.66 1.74 5.51
N VAL A 174 -1.53 1.32 4.25
CA VAL A 174 -1.80 2.19 3.10
C VAL A 174 -3.00 1.71 2.33
N GLY A 175 -3.86 2.63 2.00
CA GLY A 175 -5.03 2.44 1.18
C GLY A 175 -5.29 3.64 0.29
N GLU A 176 -6.29 3.56 -0.53
CA GLU A 176 -6.57 4.57 -1.54
C GLU A 176 -8.07 4.72 -1.78
N MET A 177 -8.44 5.83 -2.39
CA MET A 177 -9.76 6.07 -2.95
C MET A 177 -9.65 6.90 -4.23
N GLY A 178 -10.09 6.31 -5.34
CA GLY A 178 -10.11 7.01 -6.63
C GLY A 178 -10.86 6.22 -7.68
N ILE A 179 -11.93 6.79 -8.25
CA ILE A 179 -12.69 6.09 -9.27
C ILE A 179 -11.85 5.92 -10.53
N ALA A 180 -11.80 4.67 -11.04
CA ALA A 180 -11.02 4.19 -12.18
C ALA A 180 -9.53 3.87 -11.90
N ASN A 181 -9.05 3.93 -10.66
CA ASN A 181 -7.66 3.68 -10.28
C ASN A 181 -7.19 2.24 -10.58
N THR A 182 -8.07 1.23 -10.54
CA THR A 182 -7.71 -0.15 -10.91
C THR A 182 -7.29 -0.30 -12.37
N THR A 183 -7.64 0.68 -13.23
CA THR A 183 -7.13 0.75 -14.61
C THR A 183 -5.66 1.16 -14.61
N ALA A 184 -5.29 2.18 -13.83
CA ALA A 184 -3.89 2.59 -13.63
C ALA A 184 -3.07 1.47 -12.99
N SER A 185 -3.58 0.78 -11.97
CA SER A 185 -2.91 -0.39 -11.36
C SER A 185 -2.62 -1.48 -12.38
N ALA A 186 -3.58 -1.79 -13.26
CA ALA A 186 -3.40 -2.78 -14.32
C ALA A 186 -2.26 -2.35 -15.27
N CYS A 187 -2.20 -1.05 -15.64
CA CYS A 187 -1.12 -0.52 -16.47
C CYS A 187 0.25 -0.57 -15.76
N ILE A 188 0.33 -0.20 -14.48
CA ILE A 188 1.57 -0.24 -13.69
C ILE A 188 2.10 -1.68 -13.62
N LEU A 189 1.25 -2.64 -13.25
CA LEU A 189 1.65 -4.04 -13.12
C LEU A 189 1.96 -4.69 -14.48
N GLY A 190 1.22 -4.32 -15.53
CA GLY A 190 1.51 -4.71 -16.90
C GLY A 190 2.88 -4.22 -17.37
N ALA A 191 3.22 -2.96 -17.08
CA ALA A 191 4.51 -2.35 -17.43
C ALA A 191 5.67 -3.07 -16.72
N PHE A 192 5.68 -3.15 -15.41
CA PHE A 192 6.78 -3.75 -14.65
C PHE A 192 7.03 -5.22 -14.97
N ASN A 193 5.98 -5.98 -15.22
CA ASN A 193 6.09 -7.42 -15.41
C ASN A 193 6.00 -7.85 -16.88
N ARG A 194 5.81 -6.91 -17.81
CA ARG A 194 5.58 -7.18 -19.24
C ARG A 194 4.40 -8.14 -19.48
N TRP A 195 3.37 -8.04 -18.62
CA TRP A 195 2.15 -8.81 -18.78
C TRP A 195 1.19 -8.09 -19.70
N ASN A 196 0.43 -8.85 -20.50
CA ASN A 196 -0.54 -8.26 -21.41
C ASN A 196 -1.77 -7.72 -20.66
N ALA A 197 -2.53 -6.87 -21.33
CA ALA A 197 -3.69 -6.21 -20.73
C ALA A 197 -4.77 -7.21 -20.23
N VAL A 198 -4.95 -8.35 -20.90
CA VAL A 198 -5.91 -9.39 -20.47
C VAL A 198 -5.52 -9.99 -19.14
N GLU A 199 -4.23 -10.21 -18.91
CA GLU A 199 -3.73 -10.82 -17.68
C GLU A 199 -3.83 -9.91 -16.44
N VAL A 200 -3.73 -8.58 -16.64
CA VAL A 200 -3.66 -7.62 -15.54
C VAL A 200 -4.98 -6.93 -15.24
N THR A 201 -5.95 -6.96 -16.16
CA THR A 201 -7.19 -6.21 -16.03
C THR A 201 -8.27 -7.03 -15.34
N GLY A 202 -8.64 -6.63 -14.13
CA GLY A 202 -9.76 -7.18 -13.39
C GLY A 202 -11.02 -6.31 -13.47
N ARG A 203 -12.06 -6.75 -12.76
CA ARG A 203 -13.39 -6.11 -12.79
C ARG A 203 -13.46 -4.82 -11.97
N GLY A 204 -12.53 -4.59 -11.05
CA GLY A 204 -12.56 -3.41 -10.17
C GLY A 204 -13.92 -3.27 -9.46
N THR A 205 -14.69 -2.27 -9.86
CA THR A 205 -16.04 -1.95 -9.32
C THR A 205 -17.14 -2.94 -9.75
N ASN A 206 -16.79 -4.19 -10.03
CA ASN A 206 -17.72 -5.25 -10.46
C ASN A 206 -18.45 -4.95 -11.78
N ILE A 207 -17.71 -4.48 -12.76
CA ILE A 207 -18.22 -4.17 -14.09
C ILE A 207 -18.67 -5.42 -14.87
N SER A 208 -19.60 -5.24 -15.82
CA SER A 208 -20.08 -6.29 -16.73
C SER A 208 -18.98 -6.82 -17.65
N ASP A 209 -19.19 -8.00 -18.27
CA ASP A 209 -18.25 -8.60 -19.23
C ASP A 209 -17.94 -7.65 -20.41
N ALA A 210 -18.95 -7.01 -20.97
CA ALA A 210 -18.77 -6.05 -22.06
C ALA A 210 -17.88 -4.87 -21.64
N ARG A 211 -18.06 -4.36 -20.41
CA ARG A 211 -17.24 -3.27 -19.88
C ARG A 211 -15.82 -3.75 -19.50
N LEU A 212 -15.68 -5.01 -19.08
CA LEU A 212 -14.37 -5.60 -18.83
C LEU A 212 -13.54 -5.70 -20.13
N LEU A 213 -14.12 -6.16 -21.23
CA LEU A 213 -13.47 -6.19 -22.53
C LEU A 213 -13.03 -4.78 -22.96
N HIS A 214 -13.91 -3.81 -22.82
CA HIS A 214 -13.58 -2.42 -23.10
C HIS A 214 -12.45 -1.89 -22.17
N LYS A 215 -12.47 -2.21 -20.88
CA LYS A 215 -11.41 -1.83 -19.94
C LYS A 215 -10.06 -2.44 -20.34
N ILE A 216 -10.04 -3.69 -20.80
CA ILE A 216 -8.84 -4.34 -21.31
C ILE A 216 -8.28 -3.60 -22.52
N GLU A 217 -9.14 -3.20 -23.47
CA GLU A 217 -8.73 -2.37 -24.63
C GLU A 217 -8.12 -1.02 -24.18
N MET A 218 -8.69 -0.38 -23.15
CA MET A 218 -8.18 0.88 -22.63
C MET A 218 -6.83 0.72 -21.91
N VAL A 219 -6.64 -0.36 -21.17
CA VAL A 219 -5.34 -0.71 -20.55
C VAL A 219 -4.29 -0.95 -21.63
N GLN A 220 -4.61 -1.74 -22.67
CA GLN A 220 -3.68 -1.95 -23.77
C GLN A 220 -3.31 -0.64 -24.47
N LYS A 221 -4.32 0.17 -24.80
CA LYS A 221 -4.13 1.49 -25.42
C LYS A 221 -3.25 2.41 -24.58
N ALA A 222 -3.46 2.43 -23.25
CA ALA A 222 -2.67 3.25 -22.33
C ALA A 222 -1.18 2.83 -22.35
N LEU A 223 -0.91 1.53 -22.34
CA LEU A 223 0.45 0.98 -22.45
C LEU A 223 1.09 1.31 -23.78
N ASP A 224 0.36 1.18 -24.90
CA ASP A 224 0.85 1.44 -26.25
C ASP A 224 1.18 2.94 -26.47
N VAL A 225 0.31 3.83 -25.96
CA VAL A 225 0.50 5.28 -26.09
C VAL A 225 1.68 5.78 -25.27
N ASN A 226 1.82 5.28 -24.03
CA ASN A 226 2.79 5.86 -23.09
C ASN A 226 4.13 5.11 -23.05
N GLN A 227 4.16 3.83 -23.42
CA GLN A 227 5.36 2.98 -23.41
C GLN A 227 6.20 3.18 -22.14
N PRO A 228 5.64 2.90 -20.93
CA PRO A 228 6.35 3.10 -19.68
C PRO A 228 7.58 2.19 -19.60
N ASP A 229 8.72 2.77 -19.15
CA ASP A 229 9.97 2.02 -18.94
C ASP A 229 9.94 1.30 -17.59
N PRO A 230 9.91 -0.04 -17.55
CA PRO A 230 9.91 -0.80 -16.31
C PRO A 230 11.18 -0.66 -15.47
N ALA A 231 12.25 -0.12 -16.02
CA ALA A 231 13.49 0.15 -15.28
C ALA A 231 13.47 1.49 -14.54
N ASP A 232 12.48 2.36 -14.81
CA ASP A 232 12.33 3.67 -14.18
C ASP A 232 10.97 3.79 -13.50
N GLY A 233 10.93 3.63 -12.16
CA GLY A 233 9.70 3.72 -11.37
C GLY A 233 8.99 5.06 -11.48
N LEU A 234 9.73 6.16 -11.67
CA LEU A 234 9.13 7.49 -11.90
C LEU A 234 8.53 7.61 -13.30
N ASP A 235 9.12 6.98 -14.30
CA ASP A 235 8.56 6.94 -15.66
C ASP A 235 7.23 6.18 -15.67
N VAL A 236 7.18 5.00 -15.05
CA VAL A 236 5.94 4.23 -14.92
C VAL A 236 4.87 5.02 -14.16
N LEU A 237 5.21 5.60 -13.00
CA LEU A 237 4.26 6.41 -12.21
C LEU A 237 3.74 7.60 -13.01
N SER A 238 4.61 8.36 -13.66
CA SER A 238 4.22 9.56 -14.40
C SER A 238 3.38 9.26 -15.62
N LYS A 239 3.66 8.17 -16.31
CA LYS A 239 2.98 7.80 -17.56
C LYS A 239 1.62 7.14 -17.34
N VAL A 240 1.54 6.18 -16.42
CA VAL A 240 0.33 5.34 -16.28
C VAL A 240 -0.19 5.22 -14.84
N GLY A 241 0.37 5.98 -13.90
CA GLY A 241 -0.02 5.96 -12.49
C GLY A 241 -1.12 6.93 -12.09
N GLY A 242 -1.07 7.35 -10.83
CA GLY A 242 -1.96 8.30 -10.18
C GLY A 242 -1.28 8.98 -9.00
N PHE A 243 -1.80 10.10 -8.53
CA PHE A 243 -1.19 10.84 -7.44
C PHE A 243 -1.26 10.07 -6.12
N GLU A 244 -2.33 9.30 -5.88
CA GLU A 244 -2.47 8.42 -4.72
C GLU A 244 -1.45 7.28 -4.73
N PHE A 245 -1.09 6.74 -5.91
CA PHE A 245 -0.02 5.75 -6.02
C PHE A 245 1.32 6.35 -5.63
N GLY A 246 1.60 7.59 -6.08
CA GLY A 246 2.79 8.33 -5.66
C GLY A 246 2.83 8.52 -4.14
N CYS A 247 1.72 8.94 -3.52
CA CYS A 247 1.62 9.12 -2.08
C CYS A 247 1.87 7.81 -1.32
N MET A 248 1.20 6.71 -1.70
CA MET A 248 1.41 5.41 -1.06
C MET A 248 2.87 4.94 -1.20
N THR A 249 3.46 5.11 -2.39
CA THR A 249 4.89 4.84 -2.63
C THR A 249 5.76 5.66 -1.67
N GLY A 250 5.47 6.95 -1.51
CA GLY A 250 6.19 7.83 -0.60
C GLY A 250 6.08 7.40 0.86
N VAL A 251 4.90 6.97 1.32
CA VAL A 251 4.72 6.42 2.67
C VAL A 251 5.57 5.16 2.85
N MET A 252 5.62 4.26 1.87
CA MET A 252 6.44 3.03 1.92
C MET A 252 7.94 3.37 2.03
N LEU A 253 8.44 4.29 1.19
CA LEU A 253 9.84 4.71 1.20
C LEU A 253 10.21 5.45 2.49
N GLY A 254 9.36 6.39 2.93
CA GLY A 254 9.58 7.15 4.18
C GLY A 254 9.56 6.26 5.41
N ALA A 255 8.67 5.25 5.46
CA ALA A 255 8.64 4.25 6.50
C ALA A 255 9.92 3.40 6.49
N ALA A 256 10.32 2.88 5.33
CA ALA A 256 11.53 2.05 5.17
C ALA A 256 12.79 2.81 5.60
N ALA A 257 12.96 4.06 5.17
CA ALA A 257 14.09 4.91 5.53
C ALA A 257 14.22 5.17 7.05
N ASN A 258 13.13 4.97 7.80
CA ASN A 258 13.06 5.16 9.25
C ASN A 258 12.79 3.85 10.01
N ARG A 259 13.09 2.70 9.40
CA ARG A 259 12.93 1.37 10.01
C ARG A 259 11.52 1.13 10.57
N CYS A 260 10.52 1.50 9.79
CA CYS A 260 9.10 1.30 10.08
C CYS A 260 8.49 0.36 9.04
N LEU A 261 7.53 -0.45 9.47
CA LEU A 261 6.82 -1.41 8.61
C LEU A 261 5.66 -0.72 7.88
N THR A 262 5.48 -1.04 6.60
CA THR A 262 4.24 -0.74 5.88
C THR A 262 3.49 -2.02 5.53
N ILE A 263 2.24 -2.12 5.98
CA ILE A 263 1.32 -3.18 5.58
C ILE A 263 0.55 -2.70 4.35
N ILE A 264 0.76 -3.36 3.22
CA ILE A 264 0.05 -3.05 1.98
C ILE A 264 -1.32 -3.73 1.96
N ASP A 265 -2.29 -3.05 1.38
CA ASP A 265 -3.67 -3.53 1.30
C ASP A 265 -3.86 -4.53 0.14
N GLY A 266 -4.51 -4.13 -0.94
CA GLY A 266 -4.85 -5.00 -2.06
C GLY A 266 -4.07 -4.66 -3.33
N PHE A 267 -4.75 -4.80 -4.46
CA PHE A 267 -4.19 -4.69 -5.81
C PHE A 267 -3.54 -3.33 -6.09
N ASN A 268 -4.20 -2.23 -5.69
CA ASN A 268 -3.71 -0.88 -5.94
C ASN A 268 -2.46 -0.55 -5.10
N SER A 269 -2.44 -0.91 -3.83
CA SER A 269 -1.26 -0.72 -2.98
C SER A 269 -0.09 -1.60 -3.42
N THR A 270 -0.36 -2.81 -3.97
CA THR A 270 0.66 -3.65 -4.59
C THR A 270 1.27 -2.97 -5.81
N ALA A 271 0.48 -2.27 -6.65
CA ALA A 271 1.02 -1.49 -7.75
C ALA A 271 1.98 -0.38 -7.27
N SER A 272 1.64 0.32 -6.17
CA SER A 272 2.56 1.28 -5.52
C SER A 272 3.83 0.63 -4.98
N ALA A 273 3.74 -0.59 -4.46
CA ALA A 273 4.90 -1.35 -3.98
C ALA A 273 5.89 -1.68 -5.11
N PHE A 274 5.41 -1.94 -6.33
CA PHE A 274 6.29 -2.09 -7.49
C PHE A 274 7.04 -0.81 -7.83
N ILE A 275 6.41 0.35 -7.71
CA ILE A 275 7.06 1.64 -7.90
C ILE A 275 8.12 1.86 -6.80
N ALA A 276 7.78 1.58 -5.53
CA ALA A 276 8.73 1.68 -4.42
C ALA A 276 9.95 0.77 -4.64
N LYS A 277 9.72 -0.49 -5.06
CA LYS A 277 10.78 -1.44 -5.41
C LYS A 277 11.69 -0.92 -6.53
N ALA A 278 11.12 -0.36 -7.59
CA ALA A 278 11.89 0.17 -8.71
C ALA A 278 12.74 1.39 -8.32
N LEU A 279 12.33 2.15 -7.29
CA LEU A 279 13.10 3.27 -6.75
C LEU A 279 14.13 2.82 -5.71
N SER A 280 13.84 1.77 -4.93
CA SER A 280 14.74 1.18 -3.95
C SER A 280 14.38 -0.30 -3.76
N GLU A 281 15.21 -1.21 -4.25
CA GLU A 281 15.01 -2.66 -4.13
C GLU A 281 14.83 -3.09 -2.66
N GLU A 282 15.59 -2.47 -1.76
CA GLU A 282 15.56 -2.78 -0.32
C GLU A 282 14.22 -2.41 0.34
N SER A 283 13.44 -1.50 -0.26
CA SER A 283 12.17 -1.06 0.30
C SER A 283 11.17 -2.20 0.50
N VAL A 284 11.22 -3.25 -0.34
CA VAL A 284 10.31 -4.40 -0.27
C VAL A 284 10.45 -5.16 1.04
N GLN A 285 11.64 -5.18 1.65
CA GLN A 285 11.88 -5.86 2.93
C GLN A 285 11.06 -5.22 4.08
N TYR A 286 10.67 -3.96 3.93
CA TYR A 286 9.85 -3.19 4.87
C TYR A 286 8.34 -3.27 4.56
N LEU A 287 7.94 -4.11 3.60
CA LEU A 287 6.54 -4.30 3.25
C LEU A 287 6.04 -5.64 3.78
N MET A 288 4.82 -5.65 4.27
CA MET A 288 4.07 -6.86 4.62
C MET A 288 2.77 -6.85 3.81
N ALA A 289 2.52 -7.92 3.07
CA ALA A 289 1.23 -8.07 2.40
C ALA A 289 0.12 -8.34 3.43
N SER A 290 -1.10 -8.01 3.08
CA SER A 290 -2.27 -8.32 3.90
C SER A 290 -3.09 -9.46 3.30
N HIS A 291 -4.14 -9.13 2.59
CA HIS A 291 -5.10 -10.08 2.03
C HIS A 291 -4.86 -10.33 0.54
N LEU A 292 -5.36 -11.45 0.07
CA LEU A 292 -5.54 -11.68 -1.35
C LEU A 292 -6.79 -10.92 -1.83
N SER A 293 -6.59 -9.93 -2.69
CA SER A 293 -7.71 -9.27 -3.35
C SER A 293 -8.28 -10.15 -4.48
N LEU A 294 -9.59 -10.04 -4.74
CA LEU A 294 -10.25 -10.73 -5.86
C LEU A 294 -9.85 -10.22 -7.25
N GLU A 295 -8.99 -9.19 -7.36
CA GLU A 295 -8.43 -8.78 -8.66
C GLU A 295 -7.52 -9.88 -9.20
N GLN A 296 -7.81 -10.36 -10.44
CA GLN A 296 -7.21 -11.57 -11.00
C GLN A 296 -5.67 -11.59 -11.04
N ALA A 297 -5.03 -10.44 -11.18
CA ALA A 297 -3.58 -10.36 -11.24
C ALA A 297 -2.92 -10.25 -9.85
N HIS A 298 -3.68 -10.11 -8.75
CA HIS A 298 -3.11 -9.75 -7.46
C HIS A 298 -2.17 -10.84 -6.90
N ARG A 299 -2.58 -12.11 -6.89
CA ARG A 299 -1.73 -13.22 -6.40
C ARG A 299 -0.41 -13.32 -7.17
N LYS A 300 -0.46 -13.21 -8.49
CA LYS A 300 0.77 -13.28 -9.29
C LYS A 300 1.64 -12.02 -9.10
N SER A 301 1.03 -10.86 -8.83
CA SER A 301 1.76 -9.62 -8.54
C SER A 301 2.49 -9.71 -7.20
N LEU A 302 1.83 -10.20 -6.14
CA LEU A 302 2.48 -10.43 -4.84
C LEU A 302 3.69 -11.36 -5.00
N LYS A 303 3.51 -12.49 -5.72
CA LYS A 303 4.61 -13.42 -5.99
C LYS A 303 5.75 -12.77 -6.79
N ALA A 304 5.45 -11.94 -7.78
CA ALA A 304 6.46 -11.28 -8.62
C ALA A 304 7.27 -10.22 -7.85
N ILE A 305 6.67 -9.58 -6.85
CA ILE A 305 7.40 -8.63 -5.99
C ILE A 305 8.14 -9.31 -4.83
N GLY A 306 7.88 -10.61 -4.59
CA GLY A 306 8.50 -11.38 -3.51
C GLY A 306 7.71 -11.38 -2.20
N LEU A 307 6.41 -11.06 -2.25
CA LEU A 307 5.51 -11.06 -1.10
C LEU A 307 4.48 -12.20 -1.20
N THR A 308 3.92 -12.56 -0.06
CA THR A 308 2.86 -13.58 0.05
C THR A 308 1.74 -13.03 0.89
N GLU A 309 0.50 -13.26 0.47
CA GLU A 309 -0.69 -12.92 1.23
C GLU A 309 -0.77 -13.74 2.54
N TYR A 310 -1.29 -13.13 3.59
CA TYR A 310 -1.54 -13.78 4.87
C TYR A 310 -3.02 -14.15 5.07
N ILE A 311 -3.93 -13.46 4.39
CA ILE A 311 -5.38 -13.56 4.56
C ILE A 311 -6.04 -13.81 3.21
N ASP A 312 -7.01 -14.72 3.16
CA ASP A 312 -7.88 -14.94 2.00
C ASP A 312 -9.34 -14.91 2.48
N LEU A 313 -10.03 -13.79 2.27
CA LEU A 313 -11.40 -13.50 2.74
C LEU A 313 -12.27 -12.93 1.62
N ASP A 314 -11.92 -13.14 0.36
CA ASP A 314 -12.63 -12.63 -0.81
C ASP A 314 -12.83 -11.09 -0.82
N ILE A 315 -11.93 -10.35 -0.16
CA ILE A 315 -12.02 -8.88 -0.06
C ILE A 315 -11.64 -8.24 -1.40
N ARG A 316 -12.38 -7.18 -1.78
CA ARG A 316 -12.14 -6.38 -2.99
C ARG A 316 -12.51 -4.91 -2.80
N LEU A 317 -12.33 -4.37 -1.61
CA LEU A 317 -12.78 -3.01 -1.32
C LEU A 317 -11.67 -1.96 -1.51
N GLY A 318 -10.45 -2.23 -1.09
CA GLY A 318 -9.39 -1.22 -0.96
C GLY A 318 -9.46 -0.51 0.39
N GLU A 319 -9.13 0.77 0.44
CA GLU A 319 -9.29 1.66 1.60
C GLU A 319 -8.50 1.23 2.85
N ALA A 320 -7.44 0.46 2.72
CA ALA A 320 -6.65 -0.16 3.79
C ALA A 320 -7.43 -1.15 4.68
N VAL A 321 -8.52 -1.72 4.18
CA VAL A 321 -9.38 -2.65 4.95
C VAL A 321 -8.64 -3.93 5.30
N GLY A 322 -8.05 -4.60 4.30
CA GLY A 322 -7.28 -5.83 4.55
C GLY A 322 -6.01 -5.57 5.35
N ALA A 323 -5.34 -4.44 5.10
CA ALA A 323 -4.16 -4.03 5.85
C ALA A 323 -4.47 -3.80 7.34
N SER A 324 -5.65 -3.29 7.67
CA SER A 324 -6.10 -3.13 9.06
C SER A 324 -6.31 -4.46 9.76
N ILE A 325 -6.89 -5.45 9.08
CA ILE A 325 -7.06 -6.81 9.61
C ILE A 325 -5.68 -7.42 9.88
N GLN A 326 -4.77 -7.31 8.91
CA GLN A 326 -3.40 -7.81 9.01
C GLN A 326 -2.63 -7.17 10.18
N LYS A 327 -2.82 -5.86 10.43
CA LYS A 327 -2.23 -5.19 11.59
C LYS A 327 -2.65 -5.84 12.92
N LYS A 328 -3.91 -6.27 13.05
CA LYS A 328 -4.37 -6.98 14.25
C LYS A 328 -3.78 -8.39 14.36
N ILE A 329 -3.57 -9.07 13.24
CA ILE A 329 -2.88 -10.37 13.25
C ILE A 329 -1.42 -10.19 13.70
N LEU A 330 -0.73 -9.16 13.22
CA LEU A 330 0.60 -8.83 13.70
C LEU A 330 0.63 -8.52 15.21
N ASP A 331 -0.35 -7.76 15.74
CA ASP A 331 -0.46 -7.47 17.17
C ASP A 331 -0.61 -8.74 18.00
N MET A 332 -1.46 -9.68 17.55
CA MET A 332 -1.64 -10.99 18.22
C MET A 332 -0.36 -11.81 18.16
N ALA A 333 0.35 -11.83 17.03
CA ALA A 333 1.61 -12.55 16.88
C ALA A 333 2.68 -11.98 17.85
N LEU A 334 2.79 -10.66 17.94
CA LEU A 334 3.69 -9.98 18.87
C LEU A 334 3.33 -10.26 20.34
N ALA A 335 2.05 -10.32 20.68
CA ALA A 335 1.60 -10.67 22.04
C ALA A 335 2.03 -12.10 22.40
N VAL A 336 1.79 -13.09 21.54
CA VAL A 336 2.26 -14.46 21.76
C VAL A 336 3.77 -14.53 21.90
N TYR A 337 4.50 -13.84 21.03
CA TYR A 337 5.95 -13.80 21.03
C TYR A 337 6.53 -13.21 22.32
N LYS A 338 5.88 -12.17 22.87
CA LYS A 338 6.34 -11.46 24.07
C LYS A 338 5.94 -12.17 25.36
N ASP A 339 4.69 -12.68 25.42
CA ASP A 339 4.09 -13.23 26.64
C ASP A 339 4.22 -14.76 26.72
N GLY A 340 4.73 -15.41 25.66
CA GLY A 340 4.95 -16.85 25.62
C GLY A 340 5.97 -17.32 26.67
N ALA A 341 5.69 -18.45 27.31
CA ALA A 341 6.58 -19.01 28.30
C ALA A 341 7.86 -19.57 27.65
N ASP A 342 9.01 -19.22 28.22
CA ASP A 342 10.33 -19.71 27.79
C ASP A 342 10.61 -21.09 28.40
N LYS A 343 10.99 -22.05 27.56
CA LYS A 343 11.40 -23.42 27.97
C LYS A 343 12.50 -23.43 29.05
N ARG A 344 13.34 -22.39 29.06
CA ARG A 344 14.45 -22.25 30.03
C ARG A 344 13.98 -21.78 31.41
N THR A 345 12.81 -21.19 31.55
CA THR A 345 12.30 -20.64 32.82
C THR A 345 11.58 -21.66 33.68
N GLY A 346 11.44 -22.92 33.23
CA GLY A 346 11.01 -24.03 34.07
C GLY A 346 9.58 -23.94 34.59
N VAL A 347 8.60 -23.53 33.77
CA VAL A 347 7.18 -23.76 34.04
C VAL A 347 6.80 -25.11 33.43
N ALA A 348 7.34 -26.14 34.02
CA ALA A 348 6.87 -27.50 33.84
C ALA A 348 6.86 -28.16 35.21
N GLU A 349 5.73 -28.13 35.87
CA GLU A 349 5.24 -29.25 36.69
C GLU A 349 3.76 -29.05 36.97
#